data_5c06cc2d456989fdab105df0285794cc
#
_entry.id   5c06cc2d456989fdab105df0285794cc
#
_cell.length_a   1.000
_cell.length_b   1.000
_cell.length_c   1.000
_cell.angle_alpha   90.00
_cell.angle_beta   90.00
_cell.angle_gamma   90.00
#
_symmetry.space_group_name_H-M   'P 1'
#
loop_
_entity.id
_entity.type
_entity.pdbx_description
1 polymer ?
#
loop_
_entity_poly.entity_id
_entity_poly.type
_entity_poly.pdbx_seq_one_letter_code
_entity_poly.pdbx_strand_id
1 'polypeptide(L)'
;MKKQLAFLALILACLSYPLATASGSVNQDPPQHPIDKALEACIDKNGSTAGMVECTDKAYAAWDKELNKTYGELVRALKAPQKEALRLAQLEWIKYRDQDFKLIDSVYDTLQGTMYIPMRIDARMEVVKKRAQELTGFLELIKEG
;
A
#
# COMPACT_ATOMS: atom_id res chain seq x y z
N MET A 1 -4.53 73.86 42.17
CA MET A 1 -3.29 74.00 41.40
C MET A 1 -2.28 73.01 41.95
N LYS A 2 -1.65 72.33 41.10
CA LYS A 2 -0.50 71.40 41.10
C LYS A 2 -0.85 69.93 40.77
N LYS A 3 -0.55 69.66 39.51
CA LYS A 3 -0.57 68.35 38.91
C LYS A 3 0.59 67.53 39.39
N GLN A 4 0.35 66.29 39.81
CA GLN A 4 1.44 65.29 39.96
C GLN A 4 1.22 64.22 38.91
N LEU A 5 2.19 64.06 38.02
CA LEU A 5 2.34 63.00 37.09
C LEU A 5 2.87 61.73 37.88
N ALA A 6 2.09 60.69 37.82
CA ALA A 6 2.58 59.35 38.22
C ALA A 6 3.09 58.62 36.99
N PHE A 7 4.38 58.35 37.00
CA PHE A 7 5.05 57.48 35.99
C PHE A 7 4.68 56.04 36.22
N LEU A 8 3.98 55.47 35.26
CA LEU A 8 3.71 54.03 35.23
C LEU A 8 4.89 53.33 34.59
N ALA A 9 5.72 52.66 35.36
CA ALA A 9 6.78 51.81 34.88
C ALA A 9 6.18 50.47 34.37
N LEU A 10 6.16 50.31 33.06
CA LEU A 10 5.74 49.06 32.41
C LEU A 10 6.88 48.04 32.49
N ILE A 11 6.76 47.06 33.40
CA ILE A 11 7.67 45.92 33.48
C ILE A 11 7.33 44.97 32.32
N LEU A 12 8.19 44.93 31.30
CA LEU A 12 8.16 43.94 30.24
C LEU A 12 8.65 42.62 30.80
N ALA A 13 7.74 41.76 31.23
CA ALA A 13 8.05 40.37 31.53
C ALA A 13 8.20 39.61 30.19
N CYS A 14 9.44 39.39 29.76
CA CYS A 14 9.77 38.43 28.69
C CYS A 14 9.42 37.02 29.15
N LEU A 15 8.22 36.56 28.79
CA LEU A 15 7.87 35.15 28.90
C LEU A 15 8.68 34.37 27.85
N SER A 16 9.78 33.75 28.30
CA SER A 16 10.53 32.77 27.53
C SER A 16 9.70 31.49 27.41
N TYR A 17 8.93 31.36 26.35
CA TYR A 17 8.30 30.07 26.02
C TYR A 17 9.39 29.12 25.52
N PRO A 18 9.58 27.92 26.12
CA PRO A 18 10.45 26.94 25.52
C PRO A 18 9.81 26.52 24.18
N LEU A 19 10.54 26.68 23.07
CA LEU A 19 10.21 26.02 21.83
C LEU A 19 10.25 24.51 22.11
N ALA A 20 9.08 23.90 22.29
CA ALA A 20 8.95 22.46 22.22
C ALA A 20 9.31 22.07 20.76
N THR A 21 10.52 21.54 20.57
CA THR A 21 10.87 20.84 19.35
C THR A 21 9.94 19.63 19.27
N ALA A 22 8.88 19.74 18.46
CA ALA A 22 8.10 18.61 18.05
C ALA A 22 9.07 17.67 17.32
N SER A 23 9.55 16.65 18.03
CA SER A 23 10.22 15.49 17.42
C SER A 23 9.23 14.92 16.42
N GLY A 24 9.51 15.15 15.13
CA GLY A 24 8.71 14.60 14.05
C GLY A 24 8.62 13.10 14.29
N SER A 25 7.40 12.62 14.46
CA SER A 25 7.06 11.22 14.31
C SER A 25 7.57 10.83 12.92
N VAL A 26 8.68 10.11 12.87
CA VAL A 26 9.12 9.44 11.66
C VAL A 26 7.99 8.46 11.36
N ASN A 27 7.16 8.77 10.36
CA ASN A 27 6.26 7.80 9.79
C ASN A 27 7.15 6.67 9.26
N GLN A 28 7.31 5.63 10.07
CA GLN A 28 7.91 4.40 9.58
C GLN A 28 6.86 3.80 8.65
N ASP A 29 7.13 3.86 7.35
CA ASP A 29 6.35 3.10 6.38
C ASP A 29 6.25 1.65 6.87
N PRO A 30 5.08 1.02 6.75
CA PRO A 30 4.92 -0.36 7.17
C PRO A 30 6.01 -1.23 6.52
N PRO A 31 6.54 -2.22 7.23
CA PRO A 31 7.63 -3.03 6.72
C PRO A 31 7.25 -3.65 5.38
N GLN A 32 8.10 -3.42 4.37
CA GLN A 32 7.88 -3.92 3.02
C GLN A 32 7.63 -5.43 3.02
N HIS A 33 6.61 -5.86 2.27
CA HIS A 33 6.22 -7.27 2.20
C HIS A 33 7.35 -8.15 1.64
N PRO A 34 7.54 -9.40 2.13
CA PRO A 34 8.61 -10.28 1.66
C PRO A 34 8.62 -10.53 0.15
N ILE A 35 7.47 -10.57 -0.51
CA ILE A 35 7.35 -10.71 -1.97
C ILE A 35 7.97 -9.50 -2.67
N ASP A 36 7.70 -8.27 -2.20
CA ASP A 36 8.22 -7.05 -2.80
C ASP A 36 9.76 -6.95 -2.59
N LYS A 37 10.24 -7.33 -1.41
CA LYS A 37 11.70 -7.44 -1.16
C LYS A 37 12.38 -8.44 -2.10
N ALA A 38 11.72 -9.57 -2.36
CA ALA A 38 12.24 -10.59 -3.27
C ALA A 38 12.25 -10.09 -4.72
N LEU A 39 11.23 -9.33 -5.14
CA LEU A 39 11.17 -8.68 -6.45
C LEU A 39 12.34 -7.70 -6.63
N GLU A 40 12.51 -6.79 -5.68
CA GLU A 40 13.59 -5.81 -5.69
C GLU A 40 14.97 -6.49 -5.78
N ALA A 41 15.25 -7.44 -4.89
CA ALA A 41 16.50 -8.20 -4.89
C ALA A 41 16.72 -9.03 -6.18
N CYS A 42 15.66 -9.44 -6.86
CA CYS A 42 15.73 -10.12 -8.15
C CYS A 42 16.13 -9.16 -9.26
N ILE A 43 15.51 -7.97 -9.32
CA ILE A 43 15.79 -6.93 -10.32
C ILE A 43 17.22 -6.38 -10.16
N ASP A 44 17.66 -6.20 -8.91
CA ASP A 44 19.05 -5.76 -8.61
C ASP A 44 20.11 -6.70 -9.18
N LYS A 45 19.81 -8.01 -9.22
CA LYS A 45 20.71 -9.02 -9.79
C LYS A 45 20.69 -9.06 -11.32
N ASN A 46 19.56 -8.74 -11.93
CA ASN A 46 19.38 -8.76 -13.37
C ASN A 46 18.39 -7.69 -13.84
N GLY A 47 18.87 -6.46 -13.98
CA GLY A 47 18.12 -5.30 -14.45
C GLY A 47 17.91 -5.24 -15.95
N SER A 48 18.24 -6.28 -16.74
CA SER A 48 17.87 -6.33 -18.15
C SER A 48 16.34 -6.41 -18.32
N THR A 49 15.81 -5.98 -19.46
CA THR A 49 14.36 -6.10 -19.72
C THR A 49 13.86 -7.53 -19.52
N ALA A 50 14.59 -8.53 -20.02
CA ALA A 50 14.24 -9.94 -19.84
C ALA A 50 14.30 -10.36 -18.36
N GLY A 51 15.32 -9.88 -17.62
CA GLY A 51 15.44 -10.13 -16.18
C GLY A 51 14.29 -9.49 -15.39
N MET A 52 13.94 -8.25 -15.69
CA MET A 52 12.80 -7.58 -15.06
C MET A 52 11.49 -8.32 -15.34
N VAL A 53 11.26 -8.78 -16.57
CA VAL A 53 10.07 -9.61 -16.91
C VAL A 53 10.03 -10.86 -16.04
N GLU A 54 11.13 -11.62 -15.98
CA GLU A 54 11.19 -12.84 -15.16
C GLU A 54 10.95 -12.57 -13.67
N CYS A 55 11.55 -11.51 -13.13
CA CYS A 55 11.39 -11.13 -11.71
C CYS A 55 9.95 -10.71 -11.40
N THR A 56 9.32 -9.90 -12.27
CA THR A 56 7.95 -9.44 -12.09
C THR A 56 6.94 -10.58 -12.23
N ASP A 57 7.14 -11.50 -13.19
CA ASP A 57 6.30 -12.71 -13.32
C ASP A 57 6.36 -13.59 -12.06
N LYS A 58 7.54 -13.77 -11.48
CA LYS A 58 7.70 -14.51 -10.20
C LYS A 58 6.96 -13.82 -9.06
N ALA A 59 7.07 -12.51 -8.94
CA ALA A 59 6.38 -11.74 -7.92
C ALA A 59 4.85 -11.78 -8.13
N TYR A 60 4.38 -11.66 -9.36
CA TYR A 60 2.96 -11.81 -9.71
C TYR A 60 2.41 -13.17 -9.27
N ALA A 61 3.10 -14.26 -9.61
CA ALA A 61 2.71 -15.60 -9.19
C ALA A 61 2.72 -15.77 -7.65
N ALA A 62 3.66 -15.12 -6.96
CA ALA A 62 3.73 -15.15 -5.50
C ALA A 62 2.56 -14.37 -4.86
N TRP A 63 2.19 -13.22 -5.41
CA TRP A 63 1.04 -12.45 -4.94
C TRP A 63 -0.29 -13.16 -5.23
N ASP A 64 -0.45 -13.83 -6.37
CA ASP A 64 -1.64 -14.65 -6.66
C ASP A 64 -1.76 -15.81 -5.66
N LYS A 65 -0.64 -16.46 -5.35
CA LYS A 65 -0.61 -17.51 -4.32
C LYS A 65 -0.99 -16.98 -2.94
N GLU A 66 -0.49 -15.80 -2.54
CA GLU A 66 -0.82 -15.17 -1.26
C GLU A 66 -2.30 -14.77 -1.21
N LEU A 67 -2.86 -14.22 -2.29
CA LEU A 67 -4.28 -13.94 -2.43
C LEU A 67 -5.12 -15.19 -2.17
N ASN A 68 -4.81 -16.29 -2.85
CA ASN A 68 -5.57 -17.54 -2.74
C ASN A 68 -5.44 -18.17 -1.34
N LYS A 69 -4.26 -18.09 -0.72
CA LYS A 69 -4.01 -18.52 0.65
C LYS A 69 -4.87 -17.75 1.64
N THR A 70 -4.81 -16.41 1.58
CA THR A 70 -5.54 -15.52 2.49
C THR A 70 -7.06 -15.68 2.32
N TYR A 71 -7.54 -15.80 1.10
CA TYR A 71 -8.96 -16.14 0.83
C TYR A 71 -9.37 -17.44 1.52
N GLY A 72 -8.56 -18.49 1.39
CA GLY A 72 -8.81 -19.79 2.04
C GLY A 72 -8.80 -19.69 3.56
N GLU A 73 -7.92 -18.87 4.15
CA GLU A 73 -7.88 -18.63 5.60
C GLU A 73 -9.14 -17.88 6.08
N LEU A 74 -9.59 -16.85 5.35
CA LEU A 74 -10.84 -16.15 5.62
C LEU A 74 -12.05 -17.08 5.56
N VAL A 75 -12.13 -17.95 4.54
CA VAL A 75 -13.22 -18.94 4.44
C VAL A 75 -13.26 -19.84 5.67
N ARG A 76 -12.12 -20.19 6.27
CA ARG A 76 -12.07 -20.99 7.50
C ARG A 76 -12.46 -20.20 8.75
N ALA A 77 -12.06 -18.94 8.83
CA ALA A 77 -12.28 -18.07 10.00
C ALA A 77 -13.73 -17.53 10.11
N LEU A 78 -14.38 -17.26 8.98
CA LEU A 78 -15.70 -16.64 8.93
C LEU A 78 -16.85 -17.62 9.22
N LYS A 79 -17.98 -17.09 9.69
CA LYS A 79 -19.28 -17.82 9.83
C LYS A 79 -20.04 -17.82 8.49
N ALA A 80 -21.07 -18.65 8.38
CA ALA A 80 -21.79 -18.87 7.13
C ALA A 80 -22.27 -17.59 6.39
N PRO A 81 -22.92 -16.59 7.03
CA PRO A 81 -23.33 -15.36 6.32
C PRO A 81 -22.15 -14.59 5.74
N GLN A 82 -21.04 -14.46 6.50
CA GLN A 82 -19.85 -13.73 6.05
C GLN A 82 -19.09 -14.50 4.96
N LYS A 83 -19.07 -15.85 5.01
CA LYS A 83 -18.49 -16.67 3.95
C LYS A 83 -19.17 -16.43 2.62
N GLU A 84 -20.51 -16.35 2.60
CA GLU A 84 -21.24 -16.08 1.39
C GLU A 84 -20.99 -14.66 0.87
N ALA A 85 -20.93 -13.66 1.74
CA ALA A 85 -20.55 -12.30 1.37
C ALA A 85 -19.14 -12.24 0.76
N LEU A 86 -18.16 -12.92 1.38
CA LEU A 86 -16.79 -13.02 0.85
C LEU A 86 -16.76 -13.68 -0.53
N ARG A 87 -17.52 -14.79 -0.70
CA ARG A 87 -17.61 -15.50 -1.98
C ARG A 87 -18.17 -14.61 -3.09
N LEU A 88 -19.26 -13.88 -2.83
CA LEU A 88 -19.86 -12.97 -3.79
C LEU A 88 -18.92 -11.81 -4.12
N ALA A 89 -18.29 -11.21 -3.11
CA ALA A 89 -17.32 -10.14 -3.32
C ALA A 89 -16.11 -10.61 -4.16
N GLN A 90 -15.64 -11.84 -3.96
CA GLN A 90 -14.54 -12.40 -4.74
C GLN A 90 -14.96 -12.67 -6.20
N LEU A 91 -16.18 -13.11 -6.46
CA LEU A 91 -16.69 -13.30 -7.82
C LEU A 91 -16.77 -11.97 -8.59
N GLU A 92 -17.24 -10.90 -7.95
CA GLU A 92 -17.31 -9.59 -8.58
C GLU A 92 -15.91 -9.01 -8.78
N TRP A 93 -15.00 -9.22 -7.81
CA TRP A 93 -13.60 -8.80 -7.96
C TRP A 93 -12.90 -9.51 -9.14
N ILE A 94 -13.16 -10.80 -9.38
CA ILE A 94 -12.61 -11.52 -10.54
C ILE A 94 -13.07 -10.86 -11.85
N LYS A 95 -14.33 -10.48 -11.96
CA LYS A 95 -14.84 -9.77 -13.13
C LYS A 95 -14.17 -8.40 -13.30
N TYR A 96 -14.03 -7.64 -12.21
CA TYR A 96 -13.33 -6.37 -12.19
C TYR A 96 -11.88 -6.55 -12.65
N ARG A 97 -11.14 -7.47 -12.05
CA ARG A 97 -9.75 -7.79 -12.41
C ARG A 97 -9.60 -8.07 -13.91
N ASP A 98 -10.48 -8.90 -14.46
CA ASP A 98 -10.40 -9.31 -15.87
C ASP A 98 -10.67 -8.13 -16.82
N GLN A 99 -11.52 -7.17 -16.44
CA GLN A 99 -11.72 -5.95 -17.20
C GLN A 99 -10.54 -4.97 -17.04
N ASP A 100 -10.00 -4.86 -15.83
CA ASP A 100 -8.85 -4.00 -15.54
C ASP A 100 -7.60 -4.48 -16.30
N PHE A 101 -7.39 -5.79 -16.39
CA PHE A 101 -6.33 -6.37 -17.23
C PHE A 101 -6.47 -6.01 -18.69
N LYS A 102 -7.70 -6.03 -19.25
CA LYS A 102 -7.94 -5.58 -20.63
C LYS A 102 -7.63 -4.10 -20.81
N LEU A 103 -7.99 -3.27 -19.84
CA LEU A 103 -7.66 -1.84 -19.85
C LEU A 103 -6.14 -1.64 -19.83
N ILE A 104 -5.45 -2.29 -18.88
CA ILE A 104 -3.98 -2.25 -18.78
C ILE A 104 -3.36 -2.64 -20.11
N ASP A 105 -3.76 -3.76 -20.71
CA ASP A 105 -3.23 -4.19 -22.00
C ASP A 105 -3.47 -3.15 -23.09
N SER A 106 -4.70 -2.64 -23.20
CA SER A 106 -5.04 -1.67 -24.24
C SER A 106 -4.24 -0.37 -24.12
N VAL A 107 -3.93 0.07 -22.88
CA VAL A 107 -3.09 1.25 -22.64
C VAL A 107 -1.64 0.95 -23.01
N TYR A 108 -1.08 -0.15 -22.52
CA TYR A 108 0.33 -0.50 -22.78
C TYR A 108 0.60 -0.84 -24.24
N ASP A 109 -0.37 -1.36 -24.98
CA ASP A 109 -0.26 -1.64 -26.43
C ASP A 109 -0.12 -0.36 -27.27
N THR A 110 -0.45 0.81 -26.74
CA THR A 110 -0.20 2.11 -27.40
C THR A 110 1.22 2.62 -27.22
N LEU A 111 2.00 2.03 -26.30
CA LEU A 111 3.33 2.49 -25.92
C LEU A 111 4.41 1.73 -26.69
N GLN A 112 5.50 2.43 -27.06
CA GLN A 112 6.61 1.84 -27.78
C GLN A 112 7.86 1.75 -26.91
N GLY A 113 8.53 0.62 -26.98
CA GLY A 113 9.76 0.36 -26.24
C GLY A 113 9.65 -0.84 -25.31
N THR A 114 10.77 -1.57 -25.20
CA THR A 114 10.82 -2.82 -24.44
C THR A 114 10.65 -2.64 -22.95
N MET A 115 10.90 -1.44 -22.42
CA MET A 115 10.70 -1.13 -20.99
C MET A 115 9.24 -1.27 -20.55
N TYR A 116 8.27 -1.10 -21.44
CA TYR A 116 6.86 -1.21 -21.10
C TYR A 116 6.38 -2.66 -20.91
N ILE A 117 7.18 -3.65 -21.33
CA ILE A 117 6.83 -5.06 -21.15
C ILE A 117 6.80 -5.43 -19.67
N PRO A 118 7.87 -5.26 -18.87
CA PRO A 118 7.82 -5.53 -17.42
C PRO A 118 6.85 -4.61 -16.70
N MET A 119 6.70 -3.34 -17.11
CA MET A 119 5.75 -2.41 -16.48
C MET A 119 4.29 -2.86 -16.64
N ARG A 120 3.91 -3.46 -17.79
CA ARG A 120 2.58 -4.02 -17.99
C ARG A 120 2.31 -5.21 -17.05
N ILE A 121 3.30 -6.07 -16.86
CA ILE A 121 3.18 -7.21 -15.93
C ILE A 121 3.05 -6.70 -14.50
N ASP A 122 3.84 -5.71 -14.12
CA ASP A 122 3.79 -5.04 -12.83
C ASP A 122 2.41 -4.41 -12.55
N ALA A 123 1.86 -3.69 -13.52
CA ALA A 123 0.52 -3.10 -13.40
C ALA A 123 -0.56 -4.15 -13.14
N ARG A 124 -0.50 -5.33 -13.77
CA ARG A 124 -1.40 -6.45 -13.50
C ARG A 124 -1.16 -7.08 -12.14
N MET A 125 0.11 -7.24 -11.74
CA MET A 125 0.50 -7.74 -10.44
C MET A 125 -0.06 -6.85 -9.31
N GLU A 126 0.01 -5.52 -9.46
CA GLU A 126 -0.50 -4.58 -8.47
C GLU A 126 -2.02 -4.71 -8.24
N VAL A 127 -2.82 -5.08 -9.24
CA VAL A 127 -4.25 -5.37 -9.07
C VAL A 127 -4.45 -6.57 -8.14
N VAL A 128 -3.68 -7.63 -8.33
CA VAL A 128 -3.75 -8.85 -7.50
C VAL A 128 -3.20 -8.61 -6.10
N LYS A 129 -2.07 -7.91 -5.98
CA LYS A 129 -1.44 -7.53 -4.72
C LYS A 129 -2.40 -6.73 -3.83
N LYS A 130 -3.05 -5.70 -4.37
CA LYS A 130 -4.03 -4.90 -3.62
C LYS A 130 -5.15 -5.75 -3.05
N ARG A 131 -5.65 -6.73 -3.81
CA ARG A 131 -6.69 -7.64 -3.30
C ARG A 131 -6.16 -8.56 -2.22
N ALA A 132 -4.95 -9.09 -2.37
CA ALA A 132 -4.32 -9.91 -1.33
C ALA A 132 -4.18 -9.14 -0.01
N GLN A 133 -3.69 -7.91 -0.08
CA GLN A 133 -3.52 -7.03 1.09
C GLN A 133 -4.86 -6.66 1.74
N GLU A 134 -5.90 -6.37 0.95
CA GLU A 134 -7.24 -6.10 1.45
C GLU A 134 -7.80 -7.30 2.25
N LEU A 135 -7.69 -8.51 1.69
CA LEU A 135 -8.13 -9.73 2.37
C LEU A 135 -7.30 -10.03 3.62
N THR A 136 -5.99 -9.73 3.59
CA THR A 136 -5.12 -9.84 4.78
C THR A 136 -5.60 -8.92 5.89
N GLY A 137 -5.94 -7.67 5.58
CA GLY A 137 -6.48 -6.74 6.57
C GLY A 137 -7.77 -7.25 7.23
N PHE A 138 -8.70 -7.85 6.47
CA PHE A 138 -9.88 -8.49 7.07
C PHE A 138 -9.54 -9.68 7.97
N LEU A 139 -8.55 -10.47 7.58
CA LEU A 139 -8.12 -11.61 8.38
C LEU A 139 -7.47 -11.18 9.70
N GLU A 140 -6.70 -10.10 9.69
CA GLU A 140 -6.09 -9.50 10.89
C GLU A 140 -7.17 -8.97 11.83
N LEU A 141 -8.15 -8.21 11.33
CA LEU A 141 -9.28 -7.73 12.13
C LEU A 141 -10.05 -8.87 12.83
N ILE A 142 -10.23 -10.01 12.17
CA ILE A 142 -10.91 -11.17 12.77
C ILE A 142 -10.06 -11.83 13.85
N LYS A 143 -8.74 -11.79 13.73
CA LYS A 143 -7.83 -12.39 14.74
C LYS A 143 -7.69 -11.54 15.99
N GLU A 144 -7.92 -10.24 15.89
CA GLU A 144 -7.80 -9.28 16.99
C GLU A 144 -9.10 -9.16 17.81
N GLY A 145 -10.26 -9.53 17.26
CA GLY A 145 -11.59 -9.44 17.90
C GLY A 145 -12.10 -10.74 18.46
#